data_531bd493143502c0b7fb91a95a243942
#
_entry.id   531bd493143502c0b7fb91a95a243942
#
_cell.length_a   1.000
_cell.length_b   1.000
_cell.length_c   1.000
_cell.angle_alpha   90.00
_cell.angle_beta   90.00
_cell.angle_gamma   90.00
#
_symmetry.space_group_name_H-M   'P 1'
#
loop_
_entity.id
_entity.type
_entity.pdbx_description
1 polymer ?
#
loop_
_entity_poly.entity_id
_entity_poly.type
_entity_poly.pdbx_seq_one_letter_code
_entity_poly.pdbx_strand_id
1 'polypeptide(L)'
;MLLAPMIGVIDRCVMARPPLQDLPDMQAACVGPNGSAAPLVESTLAALQLPGSASSPYPLGYTLPVPLLQLFRSSAHGWVIDHEVVGQLVRTVRDTHRPLILYLFSTHFATDAPLEKALAADPANLAQTRDGPLAQGRYYGAAIHNWNFASTQTELTARRVQATQALLEEICRLPAKDIAKIKGVTLLGELHHLFPDFEAGMGFAGPYRVTDYSPESIAGFRQFLQQEFPSIGQLNRVLDANYSSFDEVQPPSRDIRTEPLQRFTEHIDSFAQGSLPIAGWAYVGQDADSPPPWVHIYRNGIFVGKTPVNQGRQDVLAAKPEFGNANTGWRLDMDFRRLPTGLHRIDVFLEQKPGKLVPMGTRHIALMDRQQTTPQPLPQKHLPTSAPADVRLQAHIDLPADQSAYYYNPLVPLWHAFRGQQVVEYLKFFDGVVNQSCLADTPHYTHQIIPFTNPSWDANKYAIQASLQPMGGIRLGVSLYGDAAYGSTFSRWYAKTGHHGYGVTEFHPLKAMDTLAVRSMLKRHAAQGAEFLSFFLEPRWQGKLV
;
A
#
# COMPACT_ATOMS: atom_id res chain seq x y z
N MET A 1 13.75 -2.40 19.05
CA MET A 1 13.49 -2.35 17.60
C MET A 1 14.67 -2.98 16.86
N LEU A 2 14.40 -3.99 16.01
CA LEU A 2 15.41 -4.64 15.15
C LEU A 2 15.62 -3.80 13.88
N LEU A 3 16.86 -3.52 13.50
CA LEU A 3 17.18 -3.03 12.17
C LEU A 3 17.41 -4.23 11.26
N ALA A 4 16.50 -4.46 10.33
CA ALA A 4 16.46 -5.64 9.48
C ALA A 4 16.45 -5.27 7.99
N PRO A 5 17.55 -4.71 7.44
CA PRO A 5 17.59 -4.36 6.03
C PRO A 5 17.27 -5.57 5.13
N MET A 6 16.60 -5.30 4.04
CA MET A 6 16.38 -6.25 2.94
C MET A 6 17.61 -6.19 2.02
N ILE A 7 18.34 -7.28 1.95
CA ILE A 7 19.57 -7.39 1.17
C ILE A 7 19.27 -8.18 -0.09
N GLY A 8 19.70 -7.71 -1.24
CA GLY A 8 19.49 -8.36 -2.54
C GLY A 8 20.35 -9.63 -2.72
N VAL A 9 20.13 -10.64 -1.86
CA VAL A 9 20.90 -11.90 -1.86
C VAL A 9 20.20 -13.06 -2.57
N ILE A 10 18.86 -12.98 -2.73
CA ILE A 10 18.07 -14.09 -3.31
C ILE A 10 18.51 -14.35 -4.74
N ASP A 11 18.50 -13.33 -5.58
CA ASP A 11 18.88 -13.46 -6.98
C ASP A 11 20.37 -13.78 -7.16
N ARG A 12 21.20 -13.30 -6.23
CA ARG A 12 22.66 -13.45 -6.32
C ARG A 12 23.15 -14.82 -5.87
N CYS A 13 22.56 -15.39 -4.83
CA CYS A 13 23.02 -16.64 -4.24
C CYS A 13 22.01 -17.77 -4.39
N VAL A 14 20.75 -17.52 -3.99
CA VAL A 14 19.75 -18.58 -3.82
C VAL A 14 19.14 -19.00 -5.16
N MET A 15 18.76 -18.03 -6.00
CA MET A 15 18.13 -18.29 -7.29
C MET A 15 19.15 -18.36 -8.44
N ALA A 16 20.39 -17.97 -8.20
CA ALA A 16 21.43 -17.99 -9.22
C ALA A 16 21.69 -19.44 -9.67
N ARG A 17 21.46 -19.69 -10.94
CA ARG A 17 21.84 -20.95 -11.62
C ARG A 17 23.15 -20.72 -12.37
N PRO A 18 23.93 -21.74 -12.69
CA PRO A 18 25.24 -21.54 -13.33
C PRO A 18 25.12 -20.46 -14.40
N PRO A 19 25.76 -19.32 -14.28
CA PRO A 19 27.22 -19.25 -14.31
C PRO A 19 27.85 -18.44 -13.15
N LEU A 20 27.57 -18.73 -11.89
CA LEU A 20 28.36 -18.16 -10.78
C LEU A 20 29.86 -18.52 -10.90
N GLN A 21 30.19 -19.54 -11.69
CA GLN A 21 31.57 -19.96 -11.95
C GLN A 21 32.42 -18.86 -12.60
N ASP A 22 31.78 -17.93 -13.33
CA ASP A 22 32.47 -16.83 -13.99
C ASP A 22 32.68 -15.62 -13.06
N LEU A 23 32.16 -15.67 -11.82
CA LEU A 23 32.26 -14.62 -10.83
C LEU A 23 32.84 -15.17 -9.51
N PRO A 24 34.15 -15.33 -9.38
CA PRO A 24 34.78 -15.96 -8.22
C PRO A 24 34.42 -15.31 -6.88
N ASP A 25 34.24 -13.99 -6.85
CA ASP A 25 33.83 -13.24 -5.65
C ASP A 25 32.42 -13.62 -5.24
N MET A 26 31.49 -13.79 -6.19
CA MET A 26 30.11 -14.22 -5.91
C MET A 26 30.06 -15.68 -5.47
N GLN A 27 30.87 -16.55 -6.04
CA GLN A 27 30.96 -17.93 -5.59
C GLN A 27 31.43 -18.03 -4.13
N ALA A 28 32.44 -17.25 -3.76
CA ALA A 28 32.91 -17.17 -2.37
C ALA A 28 31.86 -16.55 -1.44
N ALA A 29 31.18 -15.49 -1.89
CA ALA A 29 30.13 -14.82 -1.13
C ALA A 29 28.88 -15.70 -0.87
N CYS A 30 28.62 -16.67 -1.75
CA CYS A 30 27.48 -17.59 -1.68
C CYS A 30 27.84 -19.01 -1.22
N VAL A 31 28.98 -19.22 -0.57
CA VAL A 31 29.47 -20.54 -0.13
C VAL A 31 29.46 -21.57 -1.26
N GLY A 32 30.04 -21.23 -2.41
CA GLY A 32 30.13 -22.14 -3.54
C GLY A 32 28.75 -22.60 -4.08
N PRO A 33 28.65 -23.82 -4.60
CA PRO A 33 27.43 -24.32 -5.24
C PRO A 33 26.27 -24.57 -4.27
N ASN A 34 26.50 -24.52 -2.96
CA ASN A 34 25.44 -24.75 -1.97
C ASN A 34 24.46 -23.60 -1.84
N GLY A 35 24.78 -22.41 -2.37
CA GLY A 35 23.87 -21.28 -2.49
C GLY A 35 23.41 -20.65 -1.17
N SER A 36 24.07 -20.92 -0.03
CA SER A 36 23.80 -20.17 1.21
C SER A 36 24.24 -18.73 1.03
N ALA A 37 23.33 -17.78 1.25
CA ALA A 37 23.63 -16.36 1.20
C ALA A 37 24.24 -15.82 2.51
N ALA A 38 24.46 -16.67 3.51
CA ALA A 38 24.95 -16.24 4.82
C ALA A 38 26.26 -15.43 4.79
N PRO A 39 27.30 -15.81 4.04
CA PRO A 39 28.51 -15.02 4.00
C PRO A 39 28.30 -13.62 3.42
N LEU A 40 27.47 -13.50 2.37
CA LEU A 40 27.14 -12.21 1.76
C LEU A 40 26.31 -11.33 2.71
N VAL A 41 25.35 -11.92 3.41
CA VAL A 41 24.56 -11.22 4.44
C VAL A 41 25.47 -10.69 5.54
N GLU A 42 26.33 -11.54 6.12
CA GLU A 42 27.25 -11.15 7.20
C GLU A 42 28.26 -10.09 6.74
N SER A 43 28.84 -10.23 5.54
CA SER A 43 29.73 -9.22 4.98
C SER A 43 29.03 -7.87 4.77
N THR A 44 27.81 -7.89 4.26
CA THR A 44 27.02 -6.67 4.02
C THR A 44 26.67 -5.97 5.34
N LEU A 45 26.23 -6.72 6.35
CA LEU A 45 25.89 -6.16 7.66
C LEU A 45 27.12 -5.69 8.44
N ALA A 46 28.27 -6.37 8.29
CA ALA A 46 29.53 -5.94 8.89
C ALA A 46 29.97 -4.57 8.35
N ALA A 47 29.71 -4.27 7.08
CA ALA A 47 30.01 -2.97 6.48
C ALA A 47 29.21 -1.80 7.10
N LEU A 48 28.10 -2.07 7.77
CA LEU A 48 27.31 -1.07 8.52
C LEU A 48 27.85 -0.84 9.94
N GLN A 49 28.71 -1.72 10.44
CA GLN A 49 29.26 -1.66 11.77
C GLN A 49 30.64 -1.03 11.71
N LEU A 50 30.76 0.25 12.05
CA LEU A 50 32.07 0.92 12.09
C LEU A 50 32.92 0.33 13.22
N PRO A 51 34.20 -0.02 12.95
CA PRO A 51 35.16 -0.45 13.98
C PRO A 51 35.24 0.59 15.11
N GLY A 52 35.10 0.15 16.37
CA GLY A 52 35.19 1.03 17.53
C GLY A 52 33.95 1.90 17.80
N SER A 53 32.87 1.75 17.03
CA SER A 53 31.61 2.40 17.38
C SER A 53 31.00 1.78 18.65
N ALA A 54 30.49 2.62 19.56
CA ALA A 54 29.70 2.16 20.70
C ALA A 54 28.58 1.26 20.19
N SER A 55 28.24 0.19 20.94
CA SER A 55 27.18 -0.74 20.55
C SER A 55 25.91 0.03 20.23
N SER A 56 25.36 -0.16 19.04
CA SER A 56 24.06 0.42 18.67
C SER A 56 23.00 -0.04 19.65
N PRO A 57 22.10 0.84 20.11
CA PRO A 57 20.99 0.44 20.95
C PRO A 57 19.97 -0.45 20.18
N TYR A 58 20.15 -0.57 18.87
CA TYR A 58 19.29 -1.37 17.99
C TYR A 58 20.08 -2.57 17.45
N PRO A 59 19.65 -3.81 17.75
CA PRO A 59 20.26 -4.99 17.16
C PRO A 59 20.14 -4.94 15.62
N LEU A 60 21.18 -5.43 14.94
CA LEU A 60 21.25 -5.50 13.50
C LEU A 60 21.00 -6.94 13.04
N GLY A 61 19.99 -7.10 12.23
CA GLY A 61 19.64 -8.34 11.55
C GLY A 61 19.37 -8.11 10.06
N TYR A 62 18.52 -8.92 9.45
CA TYR A 62 18.17 -8.77 8.04
C TYR A 62 16.73 -9.24 7.77
N THR A 63 16.15 -8.77 6.67
CA THR A 63 14.92 -9.32 6.12
C THR A 63 15.29 -10.27 5.00
N LEU A 64 14.80 -11.51 5.09
CA LEU A 64 14.97 -12.53 4.04
C LEU A 64 13.71 -12.60 3.19
N PRO A 65 13.69 -12.02 1.99
CA PRO A 65 12.55 -12.15 1.08
C PRO A 65 12.54 -13.55 0.45
N VAL A 66 11.38 -14.18 0.44
CA VAL A 66 11.17 -15.49 -0.19
C VAL A 66 10.10 -15.37 -1.27
N PRO A 67 10.48 -15.43 -2.55
CA PRO A 67 9.54 -15.35 -3.67
C PRO A 67 8.82 -16.70 -3.84
N LEU A 68 7.65 -16.84 -3.22
CA LEU A 68 6.93 -18.11 -3.11
C LEU A 68 6.71 -18.82 -4.45
N LEU A 69 6.30 -18.08 -5.50
CA LEU A 69 6.04 -18.67 -6.81
C LEU A 69 7.31 -19.06 -7.58
N GLN A 70 8.48 -18.63 -7.11
CA GLN A 70 9.77 -19.00 -7.70
C GLN A 70 10.40 -20.22 -7.02
N LEU A 71 9.75 -20.78 -5.99
CA LEU A 71 10.18 -22.02 -5.35
C LEU A 71 9.78 -23.27 -6.14
N PHE A 72 9.41 -23.15 -7.40
CA PHE A 72 8.98 -24.24 -8.25
C PHE A 72 9.89 -24.46 -9.45
N ARG A 73 9.96 -25.68 -9.90
CA ARG A 73 10.55 -26.06 -11.17
C ARG A 73 9.58 -26.89 -12.00
N SER A 74 9.72 -26.83 -13.30
CA SER A 74 8.95 -27.67 -14.21
C SER A 74 9.45 -29.11 -14.17
N SER A 75 8.52 -30.07 -14.25
CA SER A 75 8.79 -31.49 -14.35
C SER A 75 7.88 -32.15 -15.39
N ALA A 76 8.11 -33.44 -15.68
CA ALA A 76 7.24 -34.22 -16.56
C ALA A 76 5.78 -34.32 -16.05
N HIS A 77 5.57 -34.12 -14.75
CA HIS A 77 4.27 -34.22 -14.08
C HIS A 77 3.70 -32.85 -13.66
N GLY A 78 4.19 -31.75 -14.26
CA GLY A 78 3.79 -30.39 -13.94
C GLY A 78 4.76 -29.69 -12.99
N TRP A 79 4.27 -28.71 -12.26
CA TRP A 79 5.06 -27.89 -11.34
C TRP A 79 5.28 -28.57 -10.00
N VAL A 80 6.54 -28.71 -9.58
CA VAL A 80 6.95 -29.31 -8.31
C VAL A 80 7.85 -28.35 -7.54
N ILE A 81 7.87 -28.46 -6.22
CA ILE A 81 8.79 -27.66 -5.37
C ILE A 81 10.23 -27.96 -5.78
N ASP A 82 11.02 -26.92 -5.90
CA ASP A 82 12.47 -26.98 -6.07
C ASP A 82 13.14 -27.08 -4.68
N HIS A 83 13.30 -28.30 -4.20
CA HIS A 83 13.89 -28.55 -2.87
C HIS A 83 15.33 -28.06 -2.75
N GLU A 84 16.04 -27.85 -3.87
CA GLU A 84 17.37 -27.26 -3.84
C GLU A 84 17.29 -25.79 -3.44
N VAL A 85 16.44 -25.02 -4.09
CA VAL A 85 16.21 -23.61 -3.77
C VAL A 85 15.68 -23.43 -2.34
N VAL A 86 14.70 -24.22 -1.93
CA VAL A 86 14.21 -24.25 -0.55
C VAL A 86 15.34 -24.55 0.43
N GLY A 87 16.17 -25.55 0.13
CA GLY A 87 17.34 -25.90 0.95
C GLY A 87 18.38 -24.78 1.05
N GLN A 88 18.58 -24.01 0.00
CA GLN A 88 19.49 -22.84 -0.01
C GLN A 88 18.97 -21.71 0.91
N LEU A 89 17.67 -21.43 0.87
CA LEU A 89 17.03 -20.47 1.79
C LEU A 89 17.18 -20.92 3.25
N VAL A 90 16.89 -22.17 3.54
CA VAL A 90 16.98 -22.75 4.89
C VAL A 90 18.43 -22.76 5.40
N ARG A 91 19.39 -23.08 4.53
CA ARG A 91 20.83 -22.97 4.87
C ARG A 91 21.20 -21.52 5.19
N THR A 92 20.67 -20.54 4.48
CA THR A 92 20.90 -19.13 4.79
C THR A 92 20.42 -18.78 6.19
N VAL A 93 19.22 -19.22 6.59
CA VAL A 93 18.72 -19.05 7.96
C VAL A 93 19.61 -19.75 8.99
N ARG A 94 20.05 -20.99 8.71
CA ARG A 94 20.92 -21.76 9.60
C ARG A 94 22.30 -21.11 9.80
N ASP A 95 22.90 -20.67 8.71
CA ASP A 95 24.32 -20.29 8.66
C ASP A 95 24.58 -18.82 9.04
N THR A 96 23.57 -17.95 8.98
CA THR A 96 23.67 -16.59 9.53
C THR A 96 23.64 -16.61 11.06
N HIS A 97 24.36 -15.67 11.69
CA HIS A 97 24.36 -15.50 13.15
C HIS A 97 23.42 -14.39 13.61
N ARG A 98 22.65 -13.79 12.71
CA ARG A 98 21.83 -12.61 12.94
C ARG A 98 20.34 -12.97 13.09
N PRO A 99 19.58 -12.19 13.87
CA PRO A 99 18.13 -12.26 13.83
C PRO A 99 17.60 -11.84 12.47
N LEU A 100 16.44 -12.38 12.08
CA LEU A 100 15.84 -12.07 10.79
C LEU A 100 14.32 -11.91 10.86
N ILE A 101 13.80 -11.20 9.86
CA ILE A 101 12.39 -11.19 9.48
C ILE A 101 12.26 -12.06 8.23
N LEU A 102 11.40 -13.05 8.30
CA LEU A 102 11.07 -13.89 7.14
C LEU A 102 9.97 -13.22 6.34
N TYR A 103 10.25 -12.83 5.10
CA TYR A 103 9.29 -12.17 4.24
C TYR A 103 8.80 -13.14 3.17
N LEU A 104 7.59 -13.67 3.34
CA LEU A 104 6.93 -14.53 2.37
C LEU A 104 6.24 -13.64 1.34
N PHE A 105 6.82 -13.45 0.16
CA PHE A 105 6.22 -12.54 -0.80
C PHE A 105 5.75 -13.24 -2.08
N SER A 106 4.64 -12.74 -2.63
CA SER A 106 4.07 -13.23 -3.89
C SER A 106 3.07 -12.24 -4.48
N THR A 107 3.42 -10.96 -4.56
CA THR A 107 2.46 -9.94 -5.03
C THR A 107 2.85 -9.32 -6.37
N HIS A 108 4.09 -8.91 -6.56
CA HIS A 108 4.41 -8.08 -7.72
C HIS A 108 5.81 -8.28 -8.17
N PHE A 109 6.74 -8.58 -8.05
CA PHE A 109 8.05 -8.77 -8.66
C PHE A 109 8.11 -10.09 -9.42
N ALA A 110 7.08 -10.32 -10.23
CA ALA A 110 7.15 -11.37 -11.21
C ALA A 110 8.22 -10.97 -12.22
N THR A 111 9.38 -11.48 -12.02
CA THR A 111 10.31 -11.64 -13.13
C THR A 111 9.75 -12.67 -14.10
N ASP A 112 10.44 -12.97 -15.15
CA ASP A 112 10.08 -14.01 -16.13
C ASP A 112 9.97 -15.44 -15.54
N ALA A 113 9.52 -15.60 -14.29
CA ALA A 113 9.39 -16.89 -13.62
C ALA A 113 8.40 -17.78 -14.39
N PRO A 114 8.80 -18.99 -14.77
CA PRO A 114 7.99 -19.83 -15.65
C PRO A 114 6.63 -20.22 -15.07
N LEU A 115 6.54 -20.47 -13.76
CA LEU A 115 5.27 -20.77 -13.09
C LEU A 115 4.32 -19.57 -13.12
N GLU A 116 4.82 -18.36 -12.88
CA GLU A 116 4.00 -17.16 -12.89
C GLU A 116 3.39 -16.91 -14.28
N LYS A 117 4.16 -17.14 -15.35
CA LYS A 117 3.63 -17.08 -16.72
C LYS A 117 2.53 -18.14 -16.96
N ALA A 118 2.72 -19.34 -16.44
CA ALA A 118 1.73 -20.41 -16.60
C ALA A 118 0.44 -20.09 -15.83
N LEU A 119 0.56 -19.60 -14.59
CA LEU A 119 -0.59 -19.18 -13.78
C LEU A 119 -1.35 -18.00 -14.40
N ALA A 120 -0.65 -17.04 -14.98
CA ALA A 120 -1.27 -15.88 -15.62
C ALA A 120 -2.03 -16.21 -16.91
N ALA A 121 -1.81 -17.38 -17.49
CA ALA A 121 -2.58 -17.85 -18.65
C ALA A 121 -4.03 -18.24 -18.28
N ASP A 122 -4.30 -18.55 -17.00
CA ASP A 122 -5.64 -18.81 -16.49
C ASP A 122 -6.23 -17.54 -15.86
N PRO A 123 -7.32 -16.97 -16.47
CA PRO A 123 -7.99 -15.77 -15.94
C PRO A 123 -8.45 -15.88 -14.49
N ALA A 124 -8.74 -17.08 -13.98
CA ALA A 124 -9.15 -17.28 -12.60
C ALA A 124 -8.08 -16.86 -11.58
N ASN A 125 -6.80 -16.89 -11.97
CA ASN A 125 -5.68 -16.44 -11.15
C ASN A 125 -5.48 -14.92 -11.18
N LEU A 126 -6.14 -14.19 -12.08
CA LEU A 126 -5.96 -12.75 -12.27
C LEU A 126 -7.12 -11.96 -11.65
N ALA A 127 -6.82 -10.79 -11.13
CA ALA A 127 -7.82 -9.83 -10.70
C ALA A 127 -8.65 -9.36 -11.90
N GLN A 128 -9.97 -9.34 -11.76
CA GLN A 128 -10.89 -9.06 -12.86
C GLN A 128 -11.56 -7.69 -12.71
N THR A 129 -11.54 -6.91 -13.75
CA THR A 129 -12.45 -5.78 -13.95
C THR A 129 -13.79 -6.29 -14.45
N ARG A 130 -14.79 -5.42 -14.56
CA ARG A 130 -16.07 -5.78 -15.19
C ARG A 130 -15.93 -6.23 -16.66
N ASP A 131 -14.85 -5.84 -17.33
CA ASP A 131 -14.60 -6.12 -18.75
C ASP A 131 -13.63 -7.30 -18.96
N GLY A 132 -13.24 -7.97 -17.89
CA GLY A 132 -12.34 -9.11 -17.89
C GLY A 132 -11.07 -8.90 -17.04
N PRO A 133 -10.10 -9.81 -17.14
CA PRO A 133 -8.86 -9.75 -16.38
C PRO A 133 -8.08 -8.45 -16.63
N LEU A 134 -7.45 -7.93 -15.59
CA LEU A 134 -6.51 -6.83 -15.73
C LEU A 134 -5.35 -7.24 -16.62
N ALA A 135 -5.01 -6.36 -17.55
CA ALA A 135 -3.84 -6.53 -18.40
C ALA A 135 -2.55 -6.59 -17.54
N GLN A 136 -1.54 -7.25 -18.07
CA GLN A 136 -0.21 -7.25 -17.47
C GLN A 136 0.32 -5.83 -17.36
N GLY A 137 0.68 -5.42 -16.15
CA GLY A 137 1.30 -4.14 -15.87
C GLY A 137 2.83 -4.18 -15.98
N ARG A 138 3.47 -3.04 -15.70
CA ARG A 138 4.92 -2.90 -15.58
C ARG A 138 5.29 -2.14 -14.31
N TYR A 139 6.35 -2.58 -13.64
CA TYR A 139 6.91 -1.93 -12.48
C TYR A 139 8.42 -1.92 -12.59
N TYR A 140 9.03 -0.74 -12.69
CA TYR A 140 10.46 -0.58 -12.97
C TYR A 140 10.96 -1.42 -14.15
N GLY A 141 10.15 -1.52 -15.22
CA GLY A 141 10.49 -2.31 -16.40
C GLY A 141 10.20 -3.81 -16.32
N ALA A 142 9.96 -4.36 -15.15
CA ALA A 142 9.53 -5.75 -14.98
C ALA A 142 8.05 -5.94 -15.30
N ALA A 143 7.69 -7.06 -15.90
CA ALA A 143 6.32 -7.45 -16.12
C ALA A 143 5.66 -7.86 -14.80
N ILE A 144 4.43 -7.40 -14.54
CA ILE A 144 3.68 -7.70 -13.32
C ILE A 144 2.32 -8.27 -13.67
N HIS A 145 1.97 -9.36 -12.99
CA HIS A 145 0.64 -9.92 -13.06
C HIS A 145 -0.23 -9.39 -11.91
N ASN A 146 -1.45 -8.98 -12.24
CA ASN A 146 -2.42 -8.57 -11.24
C ASN A 146 -3.15 -9.81 -10.71
N TRP A 147 -2.67 -10.34 -9.58
CA TRP A 147 -3.17 -11.57 -9.00
C TRP A 147 -4.53 -11.40 -8.33
N ASN A 148 -5.36 -12.43 -8.42
CA ASN A 148 -6.63 -12.51 -7.73
C ASN A 148 -6.43 -12.83 -6.22
N PHE A 149 -7.07 -12.05 -5.36
CA PHE A 149 -7.16 -12.27 -3.90
C PHE A 149 -8.61 -12.48 -3.43
N ALA A 150 -9.56 -12.57 -4.35
CA ALA A 150 -10.96 -12.74 -4.03
C ALA A 150 -11.32 -14.19 -3.69
N SER A 151 -10.50 -15.14 -4.13
CA SER A 151 -10.73 -16.57 -3.92
C SER A 151 -9.47 -17.27 -3.40
N THR A 152 -9.64 -18.10 -2.38
CA THR A 152 -8.61 -19.00 -1.88
C THR A 152 -8.59 -20.34 -2.64
N GLN A 153 -9.48 -20.54 -3.62
CA GLN A 153 -9.64 -21.79 -4.37
C GLN A 153 -8.91 -21.80 -5.71
N THR A 154 -8.15 -20.74 -6.02
CA THR A 154 -7.38 -20.65 -7.27
C THR A 154 -6.13 -21.53 -7.24
N GLU A 155 -5.64 -21.94 -8.41
CA GLU A 155 -4.34 -22.63 -8.51
C GLU A 155 -3.20 -21.76 -7.97
N LEU A 156 -3.25 -20.46 -8.22
CA LEU A 156 -2.34 -19.47 -7.64
C LEU A 156 -2.24 -19.61 -6.12
N THR A 157 -3.38 -19.66 -5.43
CA THR A 157 -3.42 -19.77 -3.97
C THR A 157 -2.90 -21.13 -3.52
N ALA A 158 -3.28 -22.21 -4.22
CA ALA A 158 -2.76 -23.55 -3.93
C ALA A 158 -1.23 -23.61 -4.03
N ARG A 159 -0.63 -22.98 -5.06
CA ARG A 159 0.83 -22.90 -5.22
C ARG A 159 1.49 -22.06 -4.11
N ARG A 160 0.91 -20.95 -3.72
CA ARG A 160 1.38 -20.14 -2.58
C ARG A 160 1.39 -20.96 -1.28
N VAL A 161 0.32 -21.67 -1.01
CA VAL A 161 0.21 -22.56 0.18
C VAL A 161 1.26 -23.64 0.12
N GLN A 162 1.38 -24.35 -1.01
CA GLN A 162 2.36 -25.43 -1.21
C GLN A 162 3.80 -24.93 -0.99
N ALA A 163 4.14 -23.75 -1.53
CA ALA A 163 5.46 -23.16 -1.35
C ALA A 163 5.72 -22.77 0.11
N THR A 164 4.74 -22.16 0.76
CA THR A 164 4.81 -21.77 2.17
C THR A 164 5.02 -22.99 3.06
N GLN A 165 4.21 -24.04 2.88
CA GLN A 165 4.31 -25.28 3.64
C GLN A 165 5.68 -25.95 3.44
N ALA A 166 6.13 -26.10 2.19
CA ALA A 166 7.42 -26.72 1.90
C ALA A 166 8.60 -25.97 2.54
N LEU A 167 8.58 -24.64 2.52
CA LEU A 167 9.59 -23.82 3.19
C LEU A 167 9.54 -23.99 4.71
N LEU A 168 8.35 -23.90 5.31
CA LEU A 168 8.18 -23.98 6.76
C LEU A 168 8.49 -25.37 7.30
N GLU A 169 8.15 -26.43 6.59
CA GLU A 169 8.54 -27.80 6.95
C GLU A 169 10.06 -27.93 7.07
N GLU A 170 10.83 -27.40 6.12
CA GLU A 170 12.29 -27.47 6.18
C GLU A 170 12.87 -26.54 7.26
N ILE A 171 12.31 -25.35 7.48
CA ILE A 171 12.69 -24.45 8.58
C ILE A 171 12.46 -25.15 9.92
N CYS A 172 11.33 -25.84 10.10
CA CYS A 172 10.98 -26.50 11.36
C CYS A 172 11.86 -27.73 11.67
N ARG A 173 12.64 -28.22 10.71
CA ARG A 173 13.68 -29.25 10.94
C ARG A 173 14.98 -28.67 11.48
N LEU A 174 15.15 -27.36 11.48
CA LEU A 174 16.33 -26.70 12.03
C LEU A 174 16.38 -26.85 13.57
N PRO A 175 17.58 -26.79 14.17
CA PRO A 175 17.71 -26.70 15.61
C PRO A 175 16.95 -25.51 16.17
N ALA A 176 16.37 -25.63 17.36
CA ALA A 176 15.59 -24.58 18.01
C ALA A 176 16.31 -23.22 18.11
N LYS A 177 17.66 -23.23 18.29
CA LYS A 177 18.48 -22.01 18.30
C LYS A 177 18.46 -21.25 16.97
N ASP A 178 18.30 -21.96 15.85
CA ASP A 178 18.27 -21.37 14.51
C ASP A 178 16.87 -20.86 14.16
N ILE A 179 15.83 -21.60 14.55
CA ILE A 179 14.44 -21.15 14.47
C ILE A 179 14.24 -19.87 15.29
N ALA A 180 14.82 -19.79 16.50
CA ALA A 180 14.73 -18.64 17.39
C ALA A 180 15.33 -17.34 16.83
N LYS A 181 16.10 -17.41 15.73
CA LYS A 181 16.60 -16.23 15.00
C LYS A 181 15.49 -15.52 14.22
N ILE A 182 14.42 -16.24 13.83
CA ILE A 182 13.28 -15.66 13.12
C ILE A 182 12.44 -14.87 14.12
N LYS A 183 12.45 -13.55 14.00
CA LYS A 183 11.79 -12.61 14.93
C LYS A 183 10.42 -12.14 14.45
N GLY A 184 10.08 -12.45 13.22
CA GLY A 184 8.78 -12.15 12.63
C GLY A 184 8.63 -12.74 11.25
N VAL A 185 7.39 -12.91 10.83
CA VAL A 185 7.01 -13.33 9.48
C VAL A 185 6.13 -12.25 8.88
N THR A 186 6.48 -11.74 7.69
CA THR A 186 5.60 -10.83 6.94
C THR A 186 4.88 -11.60 5.85
N LEU A 187 3.56 -11.36 5.75
CA LEU A 187 2.65 -12.16 4.92
C LEU A 187 2.50 -11.55 3.52
N LEU A 188 2.87 -12.30 2.50
CA LEU A 188 2.57 -12.14 1.07
C LEU A 188 3.01 -10.83 0.39
N GLY A 189 3.36 -9.79 1.12
CA GLY A 189 3.69 -8.46 0.58
C GLY A 189 2.47 -7.55 0.47
N GLU A 190 2.57 -6.51 -0.35
CA GLU A 190 1.55 -5.49 -0.51
C GLU A 190 0.33 -6.03 -1.27
N LEU A 191 -0.64 -6.61 -0.54
CA LEU A 191 -1.87 -7.12 -1.14
C LEU A 191 -2.81 -5.98 -1.50
N HIS A 192 -3.00 -5.78 -2.79
CA HIS A 192 -3.94 -4.81 -3.35
C HIS A 192 -4.88 -5.50 -4.34
N HIS A 193 -6.11 -5.03 -4.40
CA HIS A 193 -7.03 -5.44 -5.47
C HIS A 193 -6.62 -4.92 -6.85
N LEU A 194 -5.85 -3.86 -6.88
CA LEU A 194 -5.28 -3.30 -8.09
C LEU A 194 -3.81 -3.03 -7.80
N PHE A 195 -2.96 -3.84 -8.32
CA PHE A 195 -1.54 -3.60 -8.35
C PHE A 195 -1.06 -3.93 -9.76
N PRO A 196 -0.23 -3.23 -10.34
CA PRO A 196 0.48 -2.03 -9.98
C PRO A 196 0.70 -1.16 -11.19
N ASP A 197 -0.16 -0.41 -11.51
CA ASP A 197 0.23 0.75 -12.24
C ASP A 197 0.21 1.90 -11.23
N PHE A 198 1.27 2.01 -10.43
CA PHE A 198 1.40 3.07 -9.44
C PHE A 198 1.12 4.43 -10.03
N GLU A 199 1.46 4.61 -11.29
CA GLU A 199 1.29 5.88 -11.98
C GLU A 199 -0.13 6.07 -12.52
N ALA A 200 -0.71 5.07 -13.16
CA ALA A 200 -2.03 5.17 -13.77
C ALA A 200 -3.17 4.60 -12.92
N GLY A 201 -2.89 3.60 -12.07
CA GLY A 201 -3.91 2.90 -11.30
C GLY A 201 -4.29 3.54 -9.98
N MET A 202 -3.37 4.28 -9.34
CA MET A 202 -3.52 4.76 -7.96
C MET A 202 -4.08 6.18 -7.86
N GLY A 203 -4.10 6.95 -8.93
CA GLY A 203 -4.58 8.34 -8.95
C GLY A 203 -6.08 8.46 -9.25
N PHE A 204 -6.57 9.71 -9.19
CA PHE A 204 -7.94 10.08 -9.55
C PHE A 204 -8.11 10.30 -11.05
N ALA A 205 -7.02 10.42 -11.80
CA ALA A 205 -7.06 10.65 -13.24
C ALA A 205 -7.32 9.35 -14.03
N GLY A 206 -7.79 9.52 -15.28
CA GLY A 206 -8.07 8.41 -16.18
C GLY A 206 -9.35 7.64 -15.88
N PRO A 207 -9.59 6.53 -16.60
CA PRO A 207 -10.75 5.69 -16.37
C PRO A 207 -10.75 5.11 -14.96
N TYR A 208 -11.90 5.11 -14.30
CA TYR A 208 -12.03 4.48 -13.00
C TYR A 208 -12.02 2.96 -13.16
N ARG A 209 -10.97 2.33 -12.67
CA ARG A 209 -10.83 0.88 -12.69
C ARG A 209 -10.68 0.37 -11.27
N VAL A 210 -11.51 -0.57 -10.91
CA VAL A 210 -11.42 -1.33 -9.66
C VAL A 210 -11.58 -2.82 -9.96
N THR A 211 -11.15 -3.64 -9.07
CA THR A 211 -11.32 -5.09 -9.01
C THR A 211 -11.89 -5.46 -7.64
N ASP A 212 -12.44 -6.63 -7.40
CA ASP A 212 -12.50 -7.76 -8.31
C ASP A 212 -13.96 -8.03 -8.71
N TYR A 213 -14.21 -8.24 -9.99
CA TYR A 213 -15.53 -8.56 -10.54
C TYR A 213 -15.63 -10.03 -11.00
N SER A 214 -14.82 -10.92 -10.44
CA SER A 214 -14.97 -12.35 -10.70
C SER A 214 -16.34 -12.85 -10.21
N PRO A 215 -16.84 -13.98 -10.75
CA PRO A 215 -18.07 -14.59 -10.27
C PRO A 215 -18.07 -14.82 -8.76
N GLU A 216 -16.94 -15.23 -8.19
CA GLU A 216 -16.74 -15.45 -6.76
C GLU A 216 -16.89 -14.15 -5.97
N SER A 217 -16.31 -13.06 -6.43
CA SER A 217 -16.47 -11.74 -5.81
C SER A 217 -17.91 -11.26 -5.85
N ILE A 218 -18.60 -11.43 -6.97
CA ILE A 218 -20.01 -11.02 -7.10
C ILE A 218 -20.88 -11.83 -6.13
N ALA A 219 -20.68 -13.14 -6.06
CA ALA A 219 -21.38 -14.01 -5.12
C ALA A 219 -21.06 -13.65 -3.66
N GLY A 220 -19.79 -13.42 -3.35
CA GLY A 220 -19.35 -13.00 -2.02
C GLY A 220 -19.92 -11.64 -1.61
N PHE A 221 -20.01 -10.68 -2.53
CA PHE A 221 -20.63 -9.38 -2.25
C PHE A 221 -22.12 -9.51 -1.89
N ARG A 222 -22.87 -10.38 -2.57
CA ARG A 222 -24.27 -10.66 -2.23
C ARG A 222 -24.40 -11.27 -0.84
N GLN A 223 -23.52 -12.20 -0.48
CA GLN A 223 -23.46 -12.78 0.86
C GLN A 223 -23.12 -11.72 1.93
N PHE A 224 -22.16 -10.85 1.65
CA PHE A 224 -21.82 -9.72 2.50
C PHE A 224 -23.04 -8.82 2.74
N LEU A 225 -23.78 -8.48 1.69
CA LEU A 225 -25.01 -7.69 1.83
C LEU A 225 -26.09 -8.40 2.64
N GLN A 226 -26.23 -9.72 2.53
CA GLN A 226 -27.15 -10.53 3.36
C GLN A 226 -26.75 -10.55 4.84
N GLN A 227 -25.45 -10.44 5.14
CA GLN A 227 -24.97 -10.34 6.52
C GLN A 227 -25.18 -8.94 7.11
N GLU A 228 -24.99 -7.90 6.30
CA GLU A 228 -25.13 -6.50 6.73
C GLU A 228 -26.61 -6.07 6.85
N PHE A 229 -27.50 -6.66 6.07
CA PHE A 229 -28.92 -6.26 6.01
C PHE A 229 -29.85 -7.44 6.30
N PRO A 230 -30.69 -7.34 7.35
CA PRO A 230 -31.64 -8.39 7.71
C PRO A 230 -32.66 -8.76 6.60
N SER A 231 -32.87 -7.88 5.62
CA SER A 231 -33.80 -8.12 4.50
C SER A 231 -33.45 -7.25 3.30
N ILE A 232 -33.82 -7.71 2.11
CA ILE A 232 -33.70 -6.93 0.87
C ILE A 232 -34.47 -5.60 0.96
N GLY A 233 -35.59 -5.57 1.68
CA GLY A 233 -36.37 -4.35 1.90
C GLY A 233 -35.60 -3.30 2.72
N GLN A 234 -34.71 -3.69 3.63
CA GLN A 234 -33.84 -2.74 4.33
C GLN A 234 -32.73 -2.21 3.41
N LEU A 235 -32.10 -3.08 2.63
CA LEU A 235 -31.14 -2.66 1.64
C LEU A 235 -31.78 -1.69 0.64
N ASN A 236 -32.98 -2.02 0.11
CA ASN A 236 -33.70 -1.16 -0.83
C ASN A 236 -33.97 0.25 -0.25
N ARG A 237 -34.30 0.36 1.03
CA ARG A 237 -34.50 1.68 1.68
C ARG A 237 -33.21 2.49 1.72
N VAL A 238 -32.04 1.84 1.99
CA VAL A 238 -30.74 2.53 2.02
C VAL A 238 -30.31 2.96 0.62
N LEU A 239 -30.55 2.09 -0.36
CA LEU A 239 -30.17 2.32 -1.75
C LEU A 239 -31.16 3.17 -2.52
N ASP A 240 -32.38 3.37 -1.99
CA ASP A 240 -33.55 3.89 -2.72
C ASP A 240 -33.75 3.11 -4.04
N ALA A 241 -33.89 1.80 -3.91
CA ALA A 241 -33.94 0.84 -5.01
C ALA A 241 -35.09 -0.15 -4.78
N ASN A 242 -35.34 -1.03 -5.75
CA ASN A 242 -36.46 -1.97 -5.76
C ASN A 242 -36.02 -3.38 -6.20
N TYR A 243 -34.94 -3.88 -5.65
CA TYR A 243 -34.52 -5.26 -5.87
C TYR A 243 -35.51 -6.25 -5.27
N SER A 244 -35.80 -7.34 -5.97
CA SER A 244 -36.68 -8.41 -5.45
C SER A 244 -35.93 -9.35 -4.50
N SER A 245 -34.64 -9.52 -4.70
CA SER A 245 -33.75 -10.34 -3.88
C SER A 245 -32.32 -9.81 -3.89
N PHE A 246 -31.45 -10.30 -2.98
CA PHE A 246 -30.03 -10.00 -2.99
C PHE A 246 -29.33 -10.53 -4.26
N ASP A 247 -29.85 -11.57 -4.89
CA ASP A 247 -29.26 -12.16 -6.09
C ASP A 247 -29.34 -11.24 -7.32
N GLU A 248 -30.25 -10.27 -7.31
CA GLU A 248 -30.34 -9.24 -8.35
C GLU A 248 -29.31 -8.13 -8.18
N VAL A 249 -28.71 -7.99 -6.98
CA VAL A 249 -27.76 -6.91 -6.73
C VAL A 249 -26.45 -7.21 -7.46
N GLN A 250 -26.03 -6.24 -8.26
CA GLN A 250 -24.74 -6.26 -8.94
C GLN A 250 -23.81 -5.23 -8.30
N PRO A 251 -22.50 -5.50 -8.20
CA PRO A 251 -21.53 -4.47 -7.83
C PRO A 251 -21.62 -3.27 -8.78
N PRO A 252 -21.47 -2.03 -8.27
CA PRO A 252 -21.47 -0.83 -9.11
C PRO A 252 -20.27 -0.88 -10.05
N SER A 253 -20.48 -0.58 -11.36
CA SER A 253 -19.46 -0.82 -12.38
C SER A 253 -19.46 0.17 -13.55
N ARG A 254 -20.33 1.20 -13.53
CA ARG A 254 -20.52 2.17 -14.63
C ARG A 254 -20.42 3.60 -14.13
N ASP A 255 -19.91 4.50 -14.95
CA ASP A 255 -19.88 5.93 -14.66
C ASP A 255 -21.07 6.63 -15.34
N ILE A 256 -21.95 7.24 -14.56
CA ILE A 256 -23.13 7.96 -15.02
C ILE A 256 -22.81 9.07 -16.05
N ARG A 257 -21.58 9.59 -16.05
CA ARG A 257 -21.16 10.65 -16.98
C ARG A 257 -20.79 10.14 -18.36
N THR A 258 -20.44 8.87 -18.47
CA THR A 258 -19.89 8.28 -19.70
C THR A 258 -20.73 7.10 -20.21
N GLU A 259 -21.62 6.54 -19.37
CA GLU A 259 -22.37 5.33 -19.71
C GLU A 259 -23.84 5.47 -19.27
N PRO A 260 -24.78 4.92 -20.03
CA PRO A 260 -26.18 4.85 -19.60
C PRO A 260 -26.33 3.87 -18.43
N LEU A 261 -27.09 4.27 -17.42
CA LEU A 261 -27.45 3.43 -16.29
C LEU A 261 -28.89 2.91 -16.43
N GLN A 262 -29.12 1.66 -16.08
CA GLN A 262 -30.47 1.12 -15.87
C GLN A 262 -30.98 1.45 -14.46
N ARG A 263 -30.08 1.40 -13.48
CA ARG A 263 -30.33 1.75 -12.08
C ARG A 263 -29.22 2.67 -11.60
N PHE A 264 -29.54 3.64 -10.76
CA PHE A 264 -28.53 4.54 -10.20
C PHE A 264 -27.45 3.79 -9.40
N THR A 265 -27.80 2.67 -8.79
CA THR A 265 -26.87 1.81 -8.04
C THR A 265 -25.72 1.21 -8.87
N GLU A 266 -25.79 1.28 -10.19
CA GLU A 266 -24.71 0.89 -11.10
C GLU A 266 -23.55 1.91 -11.12
N HIS A 267 -23.83 3.15 -10.66
CA HIS A 267 -22.82 4.22 -10.73
C HIS A 267 -21.66 3.97 -9.78
N ILE A 268 -20.45 4.10 -10.31
CA ILE A 268 -19.19 4.13 -9.56
C ILE A 268 -18.19 5.06 -10.24
N ASP A 269 -17.49 5.83 -9.41
CA ASP A 269 -16.29 6.60 -9.76
C ASP A 269 -15.42 6.79 -8.51
N SER A 270 -14.32 7.53 -8.62
CA SER A 270 -13.41 7.80 -7.51
C SER A 270 -14.06 8.53 -6.31
N PHE A 271 -15.26 9.06 -6.46
CA PHE A 271 -15.92 9.93 -5.47
C PHE A 271 -17.29 9.41 -5.03
N ALA A 272 -17.84 8.42 -5.75
CA ALA A 272 -19.20 7.94 -5.53
C ALA A 272 -19.43 7.33 -4.13
N GLN A 273 -18.38 7.02 -3.37
CA GLN A 273 -18.49 6.65 -1.94
C GLN A 273 -18.88 7.83 -1.04
N GLY A 274 -18.96 9.06 -1.58
CA GLY A 274 -19.36 10.24 -0.85
C GLY A 274 -18.23 11.01 -0.17
N SER A 275 -16.97 10.77 -0.55
CA SER A 275 -15.81 11.52 -0.11
C SER A 275 -15.15 12.22 -1.30
N LEU A 276 -14.95 13.53 -1.16
CA LEU A 276 -14.31 14.35 -2.19
C LEU A 276 -13.00 14.91 -1.63
N PRO A 277 -11.83 14.50 -2.15
CA PRO A 277 -10.57 15.11 -1.79
C PRO A 277 -10.51 16.55 -2.32
N ILE A 278 -10.17 17.47 -1.44
CA ILE A 278 -9.77 18.82 -1.77
C ILE A 278 -8.27 18.85 -1.56
N ALA A 279 -7.50 18.92 -2.64
CA ALA A 279 -6.08 18.66 -2.62
C ALA A 279 -5.32 19.53 -3.61
N GLY A 280 -4.03 19.70 -3.35
CA GLY A 280 -3.14 20.46 -4.20
C GLY A 280 -1.75 20.55 -3.61
N TRP A 281 -1.02 21.57 -4.03
CA TRP A 281 0.29 21.89 -3.49
C TRP A 281 0.45 23.39 -3.23
N ALA A 282 1.34 23.74 -2.30
CA ALA A 282 1.70 25.11 -1.98
C ALA A 282 3.17 25.19 -1.56
N TYR A 283 3.87 26.24 -1.99
CA TYR A 283 5.24 26.55 -1.63
C TYR A 283 5.36 28.03 -1.27
N VAL A 284 6.01 28.33 -0.15
CA VAL A 284 6.16 29.70 0.38
C VAL A 284 7.61 30.10 0.61
N GLY A 285 8.57 29.34 0.07
CA GLY A 285 10.00 29.61 0.25
C GLY A 285 10.50 29.37 1.67
N GLN A 286 9.91 28.40 2.39
CA GLN A 286 10.32 28.05 3.74
C GLN A 286 11.43 26.99 3.71
N ASP A 287 12.31 27.04 4.71
CA ASP A 287 13.29 25.99 4.95
C ASP A 287 12.59 24.69 5.32
N ALA A 288 13.22 23.57 4.97
CA ALA A 288 12.67 22.22 5.18
C ALA A 288 12.36 21.91 6.67
N ASP A 289 13.01 22.60 7.59
CA ASP A 289 12.85 22.43 9.04
C ASP A 289 11.79 23.36 9.66
N SER A 290 11.23 24.27 8.89
CA SER A 290 10.16 25.15 9.36
C SER A 290 8.85 24.38 9.55
N PRO A 291 8.01 24.74 10.54
CA PRO A 291 6.69 24.13 10.68
C PRO A 291 5.87 24.34 9.38
N PRO A 292 5.19 23.29 8.90
CA PRO A 292 4.43 23.40 7.67
C PRO A 292 3.27 24.40 7.83
N PRO A 293 3.01 25.24 6.82
CA PRO A 293 1.85 26.12 6.83
C PRO A 293 0.55 25.29 6.73
N TRP A 294 -0.57 25.92 7.08
CA TRP A 294 -1.88 25.27 7.08
C TRP A 294 -2.73 25.76 5.92
N VAL A 295 -3.42 24.84 5.26
CA VAL A 295 -4.45 25.14 4.26
C VAL A 295 -5.82 25.06 4.93
N HIS A 296 -6.59 26.13 4.82
CA HIS A 296 -7.97 26.26 5.31
C HIS A 296 -8.94 26.14 4.14
N ILE A 297 -9.99 25.38 4.32
CA ILE A 297 -10.99 25.11 3.28
C ILE A 297 -12.35 25.56 3.77
N TYR A 298 -13.04 26.30 2.91
CA TYR A 298 -14.38 26.81 3.12
C TYR A 298 -15.30 26.30 2.01
N ARG A 299 -16.52 25.92 2.35
CA ARG A 299 -17.59 25.55 1.42
C ARG A 299 -18.75 26.55 1.60
N ASN A 300 -19.08 27.28 0.57
CA ASN A 300 -20.12 28.32 0.63
C ASN A 300 -19.90 29.30 1.81
N GLY A 301 -18.65 29.66 2.11
CA GLY A 301 -18.28 30.49 3.25
C GLY A 301 -18.33 29.82 4.63
N ILE A 302 -18.64 28.53 4.69
CA ILE A 302 -18.62 27.74 5.93
C ILE A 302 -17.28 27.00 6.01
N PHE A 303 -16.58 27.12 7.14
CA PHE A 303 -15.33 26.41 7.40
C PHE A 303 -15.56 24.90 7.40
N VAL A 304 -14.83 24.19 6.53
CA VAL A 304 -14.86 22.71 6.43
C VAL A 304 -13.78 22.08 7.30
N GLY A 305 -12.57 22.65 7.27
CA GLY A 305 -11.45 22.13 8.01
C GLY A 305 -10.12 22.72 7.54
N LYS A 306 -9.03 22.24 8.16
CA LYS A 306 -7.67 22.60 7.75
C LYS A 306 -6.74 21.40 7.73
N THR A 307 -5.71 21.49 6.89
CA THR A 307 -4.70 20.45 6.69
C THR A 307 -3.31 21.08 6.53
N PRO A 308 -2.22 20.45 7.02
CA PRO A 308 -0.88 20.98 6.82
C PRO A 308 -0.36 20.70 5.41
N VAL A 309 0.55 21.55 4.94
CA VAL A 309 1.32 21.36 3.70
C VAL A 309 2.54 20.51 4.01
N ASN A 310 2.40 19.17 3.97
CA ASN A 310 3.46 18.25 4.38
C ASN A 310 3.42 16.90 3.66
N GLN A 311 2.68 16.80 2.57
CA GLN A 311 2.59 15.54 1.83
C GLN A 311 3.53 15.55 0.62
N GLY A 312 4.09 14.35 0.31
CA GLY A 312 5.07 14.21 -0.75
C GLY A 312 4.49 14.44 -2.14
N ARG A 313 5.11 15.33 -2.93
CA ARG A 313 4.78 15.66 -4.32
C ARG A 313 6.07 15.62 -5.14
N GLN A 314 6.52 14.42 -5.47
CA GLN A 314 7.71 14.21 -6.31
C GLN A 314 7.52 14.77 -7.71
N ASP A 315 6.32 14.73 -8.24
CA ASP A 315 5.94 15.35 -9.51
C ASP A 315 6.13 16.87 -9.49
N VAL A 316 5.74 17.54 -8.41
CA VAL A 316 5.95 18.99 -8.23
C VAL A 316 7.43 19.31 -8.09
N LEU A 317 8.18 18.53 -7.30
CA LEU A 317 9.62 18.72 -7.16
C LEU A 317 10.36 18.50 -8.48
N ALA A 318 9.97 17.49 -9.26
CA ALA A 318 10.54 17.23 -10.59
C ALA A 318 10.28 18.40 -11.57
N ALA A 319 9.06 18.96 -11.52
CA ALA A 319 8.69 20.12 -12.35
C ALA A 319 9.29 21.45 -11.85
N LYS A 320 9.59 21.56 -10.55
CA LYS A 320 10.09 22.76 -9.87
C LYS A 320 11.23 22.41 -8.91
N PRO A 321 12.41 22.05 -9.44
CA PRO A 321 13.57 21.66 -8.61
C PRO A 321 14.02 22.75 -7.64
N GLU A 322 13.74 24.01 -7.95
CA GLU A 322 14.04 25.18 -7.10
C GLU A 322 13.32 25.14 -5.74
N PHE A 323 12.28 24.33 -5.58
CA PHE A 323 11.63 24.16 -4.28
C PHE A 323 12.50 23.38 -3.28
N GLY A 324 13.44 22.56 -3.76
CA GLY A 324 14.39 21.81 -2.94
C GLY A 324 13.76 20.77 -1.98
N ASN A 325 12.43 20.62 -2.03
CA ASN A 325 11.65 19.83 -1.10
C ASN A 325 10.37 19.33 -1.77
N ALA A 326 10.10 18.03 -1.62
CA ALA A 326 8.88 17.41 -2.16
C ALA A 326 7.64 17.59 -1.26
N ASN A 327 7.78 18.00 0.01
CA ASN A 327 6.68 18.05 0.98
C ASN A 327 5.82 19.31 0.80
N THR A 328 5.36 19.54 -0.43
CA THR A 328 4.54 20.69 -0.83
C THR A 328 3.05 20.36 -0.96
N GLY A 329 2.69 19.08 -0.85
CA GLY A 329 1.32 18.62 -1.00
C GLY A 329 0.46 18.83 0.24
N TRP A 330 -0.83 18.97 0.00
CA TRP A 330 -1.86 19.00 1.04
C TRP A 330 -3.14 18.36 0.54
N ARG A 331 -3.92 17.78 1.46
CA ARG A 331 -5.22 17.16 1.17
C ARG A 331 -6.13 17.20 2.39
N LEU A 332 -7.41 17.48 2.15
CA LEU A 332 -8.50 17.31 3.09
C LEU A 332 -9.66 16.61 2.39
N ASP A 333 -10.10 15.48 2.92
CA ASP A 333 -11.25 14.76 2.37
C ASP A 333 -12.55 15.32 2.97
N MET A 334 -13.44 15.82 2.10
CA MET A 334 -14.74 16.36 2.46
C MET A 334 -15.82 15.28 2.29
N ASP A 335 -16.51 14.93 3.38
CA ASP A 335 -17.70 14.07 3.32
C ASP A 335 -18.88 14.88 2.74
N PHE A 336 -19.40 14.45 1.60
CA PHE A 336 -20.53 15.12 0.97
C PHE A 336 -21.83 14.29 0.97
N ARG A 337 -21.85 13.12 1.60
CA ARG A 337 -23.01 12.22 1.63
C ARG A 337 -24.29 12.86 2.16
N ARG A 338 -24.14 13.84 3.05
CA ARG A 338 -25.26 14.54 3.72
C ARG A 338 -25.35 16.02 3.33
N LEU A 339 -24.55 16.47 2.38
CA LEU A 339 -24.63 17.83 1.90
C LEU A 339 -25.83 17.99 0.95
N PRO A 340 -26.46 19.16 0.92
CA PRO A 340 -27.55 19.42 -0.02
C PRO A 340 -27.04 19.32 -1.46
N THR A 341 -27.87 18.84 -2.37
CA THR A 341 -27.63 18.92 -3.81
C THR A 341 -27.64 20.38 -4.28
N GLY A 342 -26.88 20.69 -5.31
CA GLY A 342 -26.78 22.04 -5.85
C GLY A 342 -25.35 22.46 -6.18
N LEU A 343 -25.19 23.75 -6.50
CA LEU A 343 -23.89 24.35 -6.82
C LEU A 343 -23.20 24.81 -5.53
N HIS A 344 -22.02 24.26 -5.29
CA HIS A 344 -21.17 24.60 -4.17
C HIS A 344 -19.93 25.36 -4.63
N ARG A 345 -19.52 26.33 -3.83
CA ARG A 345 -18.27 27.06 -3.98
C ARG A 345 -17.29 26.57 -2.91
N ILE A 346 -16.11 26.15 -3.33
CA ILE A 346 -14.99 25.73 -2.47
C ILE A 346 -13.91 26.79 -2.55
N ASP A 347 -13.63 27.46 -1.45
CA ASP A 347 -12.57 28.46 -1.34
C ASP A 347 -11.43 27.90 -0.49
N VAL A 348 -10.20 28.04 -0.99
CA VAL A 348 -8.99 27.52 -0.36
C VAL A 348 -8.06 28.66 0.00
N PHE A 349 -7.61 28.67 1.25
CA PHE A 349 -6.71 29.68 1.79
C PHE A 349 -5.47 29.04 2.41
N LEU A 350 -4.34 29.68 2.31
CA LEU A 350 -3.12 29.33 3.03
C LEU A 350 -2.95 30.25 4.25
N GLU A 351 -2.73 29.66 5.42
CA GLU A 351 -2.34 30.39 6.62
C GLU A 351 -0.81 30.54 6.65
N GLN A 352 -0.30 31.66 6.13
CA GLN A 352 1.14 31.95 6.09
C GLN A 352 1.69 32.38 7.46
N LYS A 353 0.88 33.07 8.26
CA LYS A 353 1.15 33.45 9.66
C LYS A 353 -0.13 33.22 10.45
N PRO A 354 -0.05 32.96 11.76
CA PRO A 354 -1.23 32.78 12.59
C PRO A 354 -2.32 33.82 12.34
N GLY A 355 -3.50 33.38 11.92
CA GLY A 355 -4.66 34.23 11.61
C GLY A 355 -4.59 35.00 10.31
N LYS A 356 -3.53 34.86 9.49
CA LYS A 356 -3.39 35.54 8.20
C LYS A 356 -3.65 34.57 7.04
N LEU A 357 -4.85 34.62 6.51
CA LEU A 357 -5.32 33.77 5.42
C LEU A 357 -5.11 34.42 4.06
N VAL A 358 -4.36 33.74 3.20
CA VAL A 358 -4.08 34.19 1.82
C VAL A 358 -4.88 33.29 0.86
N PRO A 359 -5.69 33.86 -0.06
CA PRO A 359 -6.46 33.05 -0.99
C PRO A 359 -5.52 32.31 -1.97
N MET A 360 -5.76 31.02 -2.13
CA MET A 360 -5.07 30.16 -3.10
C MET A 360 -5.90 29.91 -4.36
N GLY A 361 -7.23 30.02 -4.25
CA GLY A 361 -8.14 29.84 -5.36
C GLY A 361 -9.53 29.38 -4.94
N THR A 362 -10.39 29.27 -5.95
CA THR A 362 -11.79 28.83 -5.79
C THR A 362 -12.09 27.72 -6.80
N ARG A 363 -12.97 26.79 -6.42
CA ARG A 363 -13.56 25.79 -7.30
C ARG A 363 -15.09 25.79 -7.15
N HIS A 364 -15.78 25.61 -8.25
CA HIS A 364 -17.23 25.46 -8.30
C HIS A 364 -17.56 24.02 -8.64
N ILE A 365 -18.38 23.36 -7.83
CA ILE A 365 -18.76 21.98 -8.04
C ILE A 365 -20.27 21.81 -7.91
N ALA A 366 -20.81 20.82 -8.61
CA ALA A 366 -22.19 20.40 -8.47
C ALA A 366 -22.27 19.11 -7.65
N LEU A 367 -22.98 19.11 -6.53
CA LEU A 367 -23.43 17.87 -5.92
C LEU A 367 -24.79 17.51 -6.50
N MET A 368 -24.84 16.39 -7.20
CA MET A 368 -26.01 15.98 -7.98
C MET A 368 -26.84 14.95 -7.20
N ASP A 369 -28.13 14.96 -7.40
CA ASP A 369 -28.99 13.89 -6.94
C ASP A 369 -28.99 12.67 -7.89
N ARG A 370 -29.71 11.64 -7.51
CA ARG A 370 -29.82 10.40 -8.28
C ARG A 370 -30.56 10.58 -9.61
N GLN A 371 -31.35 11.63 -9.71
CA GLN A 371 -32.15 11.91 -10.88
C GLN A 371 -31.45 12.83 -11.86
N GLN A 372 -30.22 13.22 -11.59
CA GLN A 372 -29.41 14.13 -12.42
C GLN A 372 -30.13 15.47 -12.67
N THR A 373 -30.84 15.99 -11.67
CA THR A 373 -31.51 17.28 -11.78
C THR A 373 -30.48 18.40 -11.98
N THR A 374 -30.90 19.47 -12.64
CA THR A 374 -30.05 20.66 -12.82
C THR A 374 -29.72 21.25 -11.46
N PRO A 375 -28.44 21.39 -11.09
CA PRO A 375 -28.04 21.89 -9.78
C PRO A 375 -28.40 23.36 -9.64
N GLN A 376 -28.96 23.72 -8.49
CA GLN A 376 -29.35 25.09 -8.18
C GLN A 376 -28.29 25.78 -7.32
N PRO A 377 -28.11 27.11 -7.46
CA PRO A 377 -27.22 27.85 -6.58
C PRO A 377 -27.65 27.73 -5.12
N LEU A 378 -26.66 27.57 -4.24
CA LEU A 378 -26.87 27.51 -2.79
C LEU A 378 -26.48 28.83 -2.12
N PRO A 379 -27.09 29.17 -0.95
CA PRO A 379 -26.73 30.36 -0.19
C PRO A 379 -25.24 30.39 0.16
N GLN A 380 -24.63 31.56 0.06
CA GLN A 380 -23.24 31.81 0.39
C GLN A 380 -23.15 32.64 1.68
N LYS A 381 -22.23 32.23 2.58
CA LYS A 381 -21.83 33.05 3.74
C LYS A 381 -20.59 33.88 3.40
N HIS A 382 -20.32 34.90 4.23
CA HIS A 382 -19.13 35.71 4.09
C HIS A 382 -17.87 34.89 4.32
N LEU A 383 -16.88 35.07 3.47
CA LEU A 383 -15.55 34.50 3.63
C LEU A 383 -14.75 35.28 4.69
N PRO A 384 -13.72 34.67 5.30
CA PRO A 384 -12.82 35.38 6.18
C PRO A 384 -12.07 36.48 5.42
N THR A 385 -11.65 37.52 6.16
CA THR A 385 -10.83 38.59 5.59
C THR A 385 -9.49 38.01 5.12
N SER A 386 -9.16 38.28 3.86
CA SER A 386 -7.91 37.82 3.26
C SER A 386 -6.76 38.78 3.50
N ALA A 387 -5.56 38.24 3.67
CA ALA A 387 -4.31 39.00 3.68
C ALA A 387 -3.67 39.02 2.28
N PRO A 388 -2.81 40.01 1.96
CA PRO A 388 -2.02 39.98 0.74
C PRO A 388 -1.11 38.73 0.69
N ALA A 389 -0.96 38.16 -0.50
CA ALA A 389 -0.04 37.05 -0.74
C ALA A 389 1.43 37.51 -0.61
N ASP A 390 2.28 36.68 -0.03
CA ASP A 390 3.73 36.80 -0.18
C ASP A 390 4.08 36.60 -1.67
N VAL A 391 5.00 37.38 -2.20
CA VAL A 391 5.46 37.28 -3.59
C VAL A 391 6.06 35.91 -3.96
N ARG A 392 6.49 35.13 -2.95
CA ARG A 392 7.05 33.78 -3.11
C ARG A 392 6.00 32.67 -3.10
N LEU A 393 4.74 32.99 -2.81
CA LEU A 393 3.68 31.98 -2.80
C LEU A 393 3.44 31.46 -4.21
N GLN A 394 3.70 30.17 -4.41
CA GLN A 394 3.26 29.39 -5.56
C GLN A 394 2.33 28.29 -5.06
N ALA A 395 1.16 28.15 -5.67
CA ALA A 395 0.18 27.16 -5.23
C ALA A 395 -0.72 26.73 -6.39
N HIS A 396 -1.27 25.52 -6.25
CA HIS A 396 -2.27 25.00 -7.18
C HIS A 396 -3.28 24.13 -6.44
N ILE A 397 -4.52 24.13 -6.91
CA ILE A 397 -5.58 23.22 -6.47
C ILE A 397 -5.76 22.16 -7.56
N ASP A 398 -5.36 20.93 -7.28
CA ASP A 398 -5.48 19.81 -8.22
C ASP A 398 -6.91 19.25 -8.22
N LEU A 399 -7.52 19.17 -7.05
CA LEU A 399 -8.88 18.63 -6.83
C LEU A 399 -9.68 19.56 -5.89
N PRO A 400 -10.99 19.66 -6.10
CA PRO A 400 -11.77 19.15 -7.24
C PRO A 400 -11.46 19.91 -8.53
N ALA A 401 -11.76 19.29 -9.68
CA ALA A 401 -11.78 20.02 -10.94
C ALA A 401 -12.91 21.05 -10.91
N ASP A 402 -12.64 22.27 -11.46
CA ASP A 402 -13.66 23.30 -11.51
C ASP A 402 -14.83 22.87 -12.43
N GLN A 403 -16.05 23.27 -12.09
CA GLN A 403 -17.28 22.99 -12.84
C GLN A 403 -17.56 21.50 -13.00
N SER A 404 -17.12 20.66 -12.06
CA SER A 404 -17.37 19.22 -12.08
C SER A 404 -18.59 18.82 -11.26
N ALA A 405 -19.19 17.67 -11.62
CA ALA A 405 -20.34 17.07 -10.95
C ALA A 405 -19.96 15.80 -10.19
N TYR A 406 -20.52 15.63 -9.00
CA TYR A 406 -20.30 14.50 -8.11
C TYR A 406 -21.61 13.87 -7.69
N TYR A 407 -21.63 12.53 -7.64
CA TYR A 407 -22.79 11.71 -7.33
C TYR A 407 -22.45 10.77 -6.18
N TYR A 408 -23.28 10.71 -5.16
CA TYR A 408 -23.14 9.74 -4.09
C TYR A 408 -24.01 8.52 -4.34
N ASN A 409 -23.39 7.34 -4.43
CA ASN A 409 -24.10 6.06 -4.51
C ASN A 409 -23.87 5.25 -3.23
N PRO A 410 -24.92 5.01 -2.39
CA PRO A 410 -24.78 4.26 -1.14
C PRO A 410 -24.27 2.82 -1.29
N LEU A 411 -24.38 2.20 -2.47
CA LEU A 411 -23.84 0.87 -2.73
C LEU A 411 -22.30 0.86 -2.84
N VAL A 412 -21.68 1.98 -3.23
CA VAL A 412 -20.22 2.06 -3.44
C VAL A 412 -19.42 1.87 -2.14
N PRO A 413 -19.76 2.53 -1.00
CA PRO A 413 -19.07 2.23 0.27
C PRO A 413 -19.18 0.77 0.69
N LEU A 414 -20.32 0.12 0.46
CA LEU A 414 -20.52 -1.30 0.76
C LEU A 414 -19.64 -2.19 -0.12
N TRP A 415 -19.55 -1.85 -1.40
CA TRP A 415 -18.65 -2.53 -2.33
C TRP A 415 -17.19 -2.41 -1.91
N HIS A 416 -16.73 -1.21 -1.54
CA HIS A 416 -15.35 -1.01 -1.06
C HIS A 416 -15.09 -1.68 0.30
N ALA A 417 -16.07 -1.73 1.20
CA ALA A 417 -15.97 -2.45 2.46
C ALA A 417 -15.78 -3.96 2.21
N PHE A 418 -16.59 -4.55 1.34
CA PHE A 418 -16.46 -5.95 0.95
C PHE A 418 -15.08 -6.24 0.31
N ARG A 419 -14.63 -5.41 -0.63
CA ARG A 419 -13.31 -5.54 -1.25
C ARG A 419 -12.18 -5.49 -0.21
N GLY A 420 -12.30 -4.60 0.77
CA GLY A 420 -11.36 -4.55 1.88
C GLY A 420 -11.38 -5.80 2.75
N GLN A 421 -12.56 -6.35 2.99
CA GLN A 421 -12.73 -7.61 3.72
C GLN A 421 -12.06 -8.79 3.01
N GLN A 422 -12.15 -8.88 1.68
CA GLN A 422 -11.48 -9.92 0.90
C GLN A 422 -9.96 -9.94 1.15
N VAL A 423 -9.31 -8.78 1.21
CA VAL A 423 -7.87 -8.68 1.52
C VAL A 423 -7.59 -9.17 2.95
N VAL A 424 -8.42 -8.80 3.92
CA VAL A 424 -8.29 -9.24 5.32
C VAL A 424 -8.46 -10.76 5.44
N GLU A 425 -9.45 -11.32 4.76
CA GLU A 425 -9.71 -12.77 4.79
C GLU A 425 -8.57 -13.55 4.13
N TYR A 426 -8.02 -13.04 3.05
CA TYR A 426 -6.86 -13.65 2.39
C TYR A 426 -5.62 -13.64 3.29
N LEU A 427 -5.36 -12.52 3.99
CA LEU A 427 -4.28 -12.43 4.97
C LEU A 427 -4.47 -13.41 6.13
N LYS A 428 -5.70 -13.50 6.69
CA LYS A 428 -6.03 -14.45 7.75
C LYS A 428 -5.89 -15.91 7.30
N PHE A 429 -6.23 -16.19 6.06
CA PHE A 429 -6.04 -17.54 5.51
C PHE A 429 -4.56 -17.93 5.51
N PHE A 430 -3.67 -17.04 5.05
CA PHE A 430 -2.22 -17.31 5.06
C PHE A 430 -1.61 -17.28 6.46
N ASP A 431 -2.10 -16.43 7.34
CA ASP A 431 -1.77 -16.49 8.77
C ASP A 431 -2.08 -17.87 9.34
N GLY A 432 -3.23 -18.43 9.01
CA GLY A 432 -3.62 -19.81 9.36
C GLY A 432 -2.66 -20.87 8.82
N VAL A 433 -2.11 -20.69 7.63
CA VAL A 433 -1.09 -21.61 7.07
C VAL A 433 0.21 -21.55 7.88
N VAL A 434 0.67 -20.34 8.24
CA VAL A 434 1.91 -20.18 9.04
C VAL A 434 1.70 -20.67 10.47
N ASN A 435 0.53 -20.48 11.05
CA ASN A 435 0.16 -20.95 12.41
C ASN A 435 0.15 -22.49 12.54
N GLN A 436 0.13 -23.24 11.42
CA GLN A 436 0.26 -24.71 11.43
C GLN A 436 1.73 -25.17 11.48
N SER A 437 2.68 -24.29 11.64
CA SER A 437 4.11 -24.58 11.66
C SER A 437 4.76 -24.28 13.03
N CYS A 438 6.05 -24.52 13.14
CA CYS A 438 6.84 -24.17 14.32
C CYS A 438 6.98 -22.64 14.53
N LEU A 439 6.49 -21.82 13.62
CA LEU A 439 6.50 -20.36 13.72
C LEU A 439 5.17 -19.79 14.25
N ALA A 440 4.25 -20.63 14.73
CA ALA A 440 2.95 -20.21 15.25
C ALA A 440 3.05 -19.12 16.35
N ASP A 441 4.05 -19.22 17.23
CA ASP A 441 4.30 -18.27 18.30
C ASP A 441 5.17 -17.06 17.88
N THR A 442 5.66 -17.06 16.63
CA THR A 442 6.42 -15.95 16.07
C THR A 442 5.46 -14.84 15.63
N PRO A 443 5.73 -13.55 15.89
CA PRO A 443 4.86 -12.48 15.42
C PRO A 443 4.68 -12.49 13.90
N HIS A 444 3.43 -12.48 13.43
CA HIS A 444 3.08 -12.35 12.02
C HIS A 444 2.63 -10.93 11.72
N TYR A 445 3.06 -10.38 10.58
CA TYR A 445 2.81 -8.99 10.21
C TYR A 445 2.14 -8.92 8.83
N THR A 446 1.26 -7.95 8.67
CA THR A 446 0.90 -7.48 7.33
C THR A 446 2.12 -6.87 6.64
N HIS A 447 1.97 -6.53 5.36
CA HIS A 447 2.96 -5.76 4.62
C HIS A 447 2.19 -4.82 3.69
N GLN A 448 1.70 -3.70 4.21
CA GLN A 448 0.75 -2.86 3.49
C GLN A 448 1.25 -1.41 3.40
N ILE A 449 1.02 -0.77 2.25
CA ILE A 449 1.30 0.65 2.09
C ILE A 449 0.26 1.51 2.82
N ILE A 450 0.65 2.74 3.14
CA ILE A 450 -0.23 3.76 3.69
C ILE A 450 -0.55 4.77 2.60
N PRO A 451 -1.73 4.71 1.98
CA PRO A 451 -2.04 5.48 0.77
C PRO A 451 -2.15 6.98 0.99
N PHE A 452 -2.43 7.43 2.22
CA PHE A 452 -2.59 8.85 2.54
C PHE A 452 -1.27 9.64 2.55
N THR A 453 -0.13 9.00 2.34
CA THR A 453 1.17 9.68 2.22
C THR A 453 1.35 10.40 0.88
N ASN A 454 0.53 10.04 -0.11
CA ASN A 454 0.49 10.73 -1.39
C ASN A 454 -0.92 11.31 -1.62
N PRO A 455 -1.07 12.65 -1.71
CA PRO A 455 -2.37 13.29 -1.85
C PRO A 455 -3.08 12.98 -3.17
N SER A 456 -2.36 12.53 -4.19
CA SER A 456 -2.92 12.20 -5.50
C SER A 456 -3.50 10.78 -5.58
N TRP A 457 -3.31 9.94 -4.55
CA TRP A 457 -3.78 8.56 -4.58
C TRP A 457 -5.24 8.42 -4.19
N ASP A 458 -5.95 7.58 -4.94
CA ASP A 458 -7.30 7.13 -4.62
C ASP A 458 -7.23 5.79 -3.88
N ALA A 459 -7.28 5.86 -2.54
CA ALA A 459 -7.17 4.69 -1.68
C ALA A 459 -8.26 3.62 -1.94
N ASN A 460 -9.42 4.00 -2.48
CA ASN A 460 -10.51 3.06 -2.73
C ASN A 460 -10.19 2.08 -3.87
N LYS A 461 -9.29 2.45 -4.77
CA LYS A 461 -8.85 1.54 -5.84
C LYS A 461 -8.13 0.31 -5.30
N TYR A 462 -7.38 0.44 -4.19
CA TYR A 462 -6.62 -0.67 -3.62
C TYR A 462 -7.41 -1.52 -2.64
N ALA A 463 -8.43 -0.95 -2.00
CA ALA A 463 -9.21 -1.60 -0.93
C ALA A 463 -8.36 -2.11 0.26
N ILE A 464 -7.27 -1.40 0.61
CA ILE A 464 -6.33 -1.84 1.66
C ILE A 464 -6.64 -1.28 3.05
N GLN A 465 -7.51 -0.28 3.18
CA GLN A 465 -7.81 0.37 4.47
C GLN A 465 -8.21 -0.62 5.57
N ALA A 466 -8.96 -1.66 5.22
CA ALA A 466 -9.36 -2.70 6.18
C ALA A 466 -8.16 -3.48 6.73
N SER A 467 -7.13 -3.73 5.92
CA SER A 467 -5.92 -4.46 6.32
C SER A 467 -4.95 -3.63 7.17
N LEU A 468 -5.21 -2.34 7.33
CA LEU A 468 -4.50 -1.44 8.23
C LEU A 468 -5.15 -1.33 9.62
N GLN A 469 -6.26 -2.03 9.85
CA GLN A 469 -6.93 -2.09 11.14
C GLN A 469 -6.48 -3.32 11.94
N PRO A 470 -6.68 -3.37 13.27
CA PRO A 470 -6.40 -4.56 14.06
C PRO A 470 -7.12 -5.81 13.53
N MET A 471 -6.38 -6.89 13.29
CA MET A 471 -6.88 -8.14 12.69
C MET A 471 -6.64 -9.37 13.60
N GLY A 472 -6.82 -9.22 14.89
CA GLY A 472 -6.58 -10.33 15.83
C GLY A 472 -5.08 -10.61 16.03
N GLY A 473 -4.61 -11.81 15.71
CA GLY A 473 -3.21 -12.23 15.92
C GLY A 473 -2.19 -11.59 14.97
N ILE A 474 -2.64 -11.03 13.84
CA ILE A 474 -1.76 -10.43 12.84
C ILE A 474 -1.42 -8.99 13.26
N ARG A 475 -0.13 -8.69 13.39
CA ARG A 475 0.37 -7.35 13.72
C ARG A 475 0.43 -6.45 12.50
N LEU A 476 0.42 -5.16 12.74
CA LEU A 476 0.57 -4.15 11.70
C LEU A 476 2.00 -4.16 11.14
N GLY A 477 2.14 -4.44 9.85
CA GLY A 477 3.35 -4.22 9.07
C GLY A 477 3.06 -3.21 7.96
N VAL A 478 3.86 -2.16 7.86
CA VAL A 478 3.60 -1.03 6.95
C VAL A 478 4.82 -0.66 6.13
N SER A 479 4.57 -0.33 4.86
CA SER A 479 5.53 0.33 3.99
C SER A 479 5.38 1.84 4.14
N LEU A 480 6.46 2.54 4.48
CA LEU A 480 6.47 3.98 4.75
C LEU A 480 7.27 4.74 3.69
N TYR A 481 6.60 5.63 2.99
CA TYR A 481 7.18 6.45 1.93
C TYR A 481 7.16 7.94 2.29
N GLY A 482 8.21 8.68 1.90
CA GLY A 482 8.29 10.13 2.07
C GLY A 482 8.10 10.57 3.51
N ASP A 483 7.22 11.55 3.75
CA ASP A 483 6.96 12.11 5.09
C ASP A 483 6.50 11.05 6.11
N ALA A 484 5.80 9.99 5.69
CA ALA A 484 5.40 8.93 6.59
C ALA A 484 6.59 8.20 7.23
N ALA A 485 7.73 8.14 6.54
CA ALA A 485 8.93 7.49 7.04
C ALA A 485 9.63 8.30 8.16
N TYR A 486 9.62 9.63 8.08
CA TYR A 486 10.38 10.49 9.00
C TYR A 486 9.58 11.63 9.65
N GLY A 487 8.43 11.99 9.11
CA GLY A 487 7.56 13.06 9.60
C GLY A 487 6.59 12.62 10.70
N SER A 488 5.61 13.47 10.97
CA SER A 488 4.58 13.22 11.99
C SER A 488 3.29 12.61 11.44
N THR A 489 3.17 12.45 10.13
CA THR A 489 1.95 11.98 9.47
C THR A 489 1.61 10.57 9.91
N PHE A 490 2.57 9.65 9.84
CA PHE A 490 2.40 8.29 10.34
C PHE A 490 2.06 8.26 11.82
N SER A 491 2.79 9.01 12.65
CA SER A 491 2.60 9.03 14.11
C SER A 491 1.19 9.47 14.49
N ARG A 492 0.65 10.51 13.83
CA ARG A 492 -0.72 10.98 14.07
C ARG A 492 -1.78 9.98 13.64
N TRP A 493 -1.55 9.28 12.56
CA TRP A 493 -2.43 8.23 12.09
C TRP A 493 -2.36 7.01 13.03
N TYR A 494 -1.16 6.54 13.33
CA TYR A 494 -0.92 5.37 14.18
C TYR A 494 -1.57 5.50 15.57
N ALA A 495 -1.46 6.68 16.18
CA ALA A 495 -2.10 6.95 17.48
C ALA A 495 -3.63 6.77 17.50
N LYS A 496 -4.28 6.70 16.34
CA LYS A 496 -5.73 6.53 16.19
C LYS A 496 -6.15 5.11 15.82
N THR A 497 -5.19 4.22 15.54
CA THR A 497 -5.51 2.88 15.00
C THR A 497 -5.81 1.84 16.07
N GLY A 498 -5.41 2.07 17.33
CA GLY A 498 -5.53 1.09 18.41
C GLY A 498 -4.51 -0.06 18.34
N HIS A 499 -3.52 0.00 17.44
CA HIS A 499 -2.44 -0.99 17.40
C HIS A 499 -1.45 -0.80 18.57
N HIS A 500 -0.92 -1.91 19.07
CA HIS A 500 0.13 -1.98 20.07
C HIS A 500 1.39 -2.62 19.46
N GLY A 501 2.26 -1.81 18.90
CA GLY A 501 3.44 -2.26 18.15
C GLY A 501 3.18 -2.42 16.65
N TYR A 502 4.26 -2.31 15.87
CA TYR A 502 4.22 -2.46 14.40
C TYR A 502 5.60 -2.80 13.83
N GLY A 503 5.61 -3.38 12.64
CA GLY A 503 6.81 -3.51 11.82
C GLY A 503 6.84 -2.47 10.70
N VAL A 504 7.99 -1.88 10.41
CA VAL A 504 8.21 -1.13 9.18
C VAL A 504 8.79 -2.10 8.16
N THR A 505 7.95 -2.60 7.27
CA THR A 505 8.30 -3.65 6.30
C THR A 505 9.08 -3.11 5.12
N GLU A 506 8.84 -1.85 4.75
CA GLU A 506 9.65 -1.10 3.79
C GLU A 506 9.78 0.35 4.25
N PHE A 507 11.01 0.86 4.24
CA PHE A 507 11.32 2.22 4.65
C PHE A 507 11.95 3.00 3.50
N HIS A 508 11.22 3.98 2.98
CA HIS A 508 11.64 4.81 1.85
C HIS A 508 11.42 6.30 2.14
N PRO A 509 12.39 7.00 2.72
CA PRO A 509 12.26 8.42 3.02
C PRO A 509 12.16 9.31 1.78
N LEU A 510 12.52 8.81 0.59
CA LEU A 510 12.53 9.52 -0.70
C LEU A 510 13.37 10.81 -0.67
N LYS A 511 14.26 10.92 0.29
CA LYS A 511 15.27 11.98 0.41
C LYS A 511 16.51 11.48 1.13
N ALA A 512 17.64 12.12 0.87
CA ALA A 512 18.84 11.90 1.68
C ALA A 512 18.59 12.37 3.13
N MET A 513 19.09 11.62 4.09
CA MET A 513 18.99 11.94 5.51
C MET A 513 20.39 11.98 6.12
N ASP A 514 20.70 13.04 6.86
CA ASP A 514 21.95 13.09 7.63
C ASP A 514 21.87 12.19 8.88
N THR A 515 22.98 12.04 9.56
CA THR A 515 23.10 11.18 10.76
C THR A 515 22.16 11.61 11.89
N LEU A 516 21.93 12.91 12.09
CA LEU A 516 21.05 13.42 13.15
C LEU A 516 19.58 13.13 12.82
N ALA A 517 19.18 13.35 11.58
CA ALA A 517 17.83 13.04 11.09
C ALA A 517 17.54 11.54 11.20
N VAL A 518 18.48 10.67 10.78
CA VAL A 518 18.34 9.21 10.92
C VAL A 518 18.20 8.80 12.38
N ARG A 519 19.07 9.32 13.27
CA ARG A 519 18.98 9.02 14.73
C ARG A 519 17.65 9.46 15.33
N SER A 520 17.20 10.66 15.00
CA SER A 520 15.91 11.19 15.48
C SER A 520 14.73 10.34 14.99
N MET A 521 14.75 9.95 13.74
CA MET A 521 13.76 9.07 13.13
C MET A 521 13.72 7.70 13.81
N LEU A 522 14.87 7.03 13.99
CA LEU A 522 14.96 5.72 14.65
C LEU A 522 14.46 5.80 16.10
N LYS A 523 14.83 6.84 16.86
CA LYS A 523 14.34 7.05 18.22
C LYS A 523 12.82 7.20 18.26
N ARG A 524 12.24 7.93 17.32
CA ARG A 524 10.80 8.14 17.24
C ARG A 524 10.06 6.83 16.96
N HIS A 525 10.48 6.07 15.94
CA HIS A 525 9.86 4.77 15.64
C HIS A 525 9.97 3.80 16.81
N ALA A 526 11.14 3.73 17.45
CA ALA A 526 11.32 2.89 18.63
C ALA A 526 10.42 3.32 19.80
N ALA A 527 10.30 4.62 20.07
CA ALA A 527 9.43 5.15 21.13
C ALA A 527 7.94 4.92 20.85
N GLN A 528 7.54 4.78 19.58
CA GLN A 528 6.18 4.48 19.17
C GLN A 528 5.85 2.98 19.13
N GLY A 529 6.82 2.13 19.47
CA GLY A 529 6.61 0.68 19.50
C GLY A 529 6.94 -0.04 18.21
N ALA A 530 7.76 0.55 17.31
CA ALA A 530 8.28 -0.20 16.18
C ALA A 530 9.11 -1.40 16.64
N GLU A 531 8.78 -2.58 16.16
CA GLU A 531 9.42 -3.84 16.51
C GLU A 531 10.61 -4.11 15.60
N PHE A 532 10.47 -3.80 14.31
CA PHE A 532 11.58 -3.80 13.35
C PHE A 532 11.42 -2.70 12.30
N LEU A 533 12.53 -2.42 11.61
CA LEU A 533 12.59 -1.52 10.46
C LEU A 533 13.41 -2.16 9.36
N SER A 534 12.78 -2.34 8.19
CA SER A 534 13.40 -2.87 6.98
C SER A 534 13.63 -1.74 5.98
N PHE A 535 14.82 -1.68 5.41
CA PHE A 535 15.18 -0.77 4.32
C PHE A 535 16.01 -1.53 3.29
N PHE A 536 16.00 -1.08 2.05
CA PHE A 536 16.82 -1.74 1.02
C PHE A 536 18.30 -1.44 1.21
N LEU A 537 19.11 -2.48 1.07
CA LEU A 537 20.56 -2.40 1.18
C LEU A 537 21.21 -3.22 0.06
N GLU A 538 22.04 -2.56 -0.72
CA GLU A 538 22.82 -3.22 -1.73
C GLU A 538 23.85 -4.18 -1.11
N PRO A 539 23.95 -5.41 -1.63
CA PRO A 539 24.87 -6.41 -1.08
C PRO A 539 26.33 -5.98 -1.24
N ARG A 540 27.13 -6.29 -0.22
CA ARG A 540 28.56 -5.97 -0.18
C ARG A 540 29.38 -7.20 0.17
N TRP A 541 30.37 -7.47 -0.64
CA TRP A 541 31.37 -8.49 -0.38
C TRP A 541 32.74 -7.85 -0.18
N GLN A 542 33.39 -8.10 0.97
CA GLN A 542 34.65 -7.50 1.34
C GLN A 542 34.66 -5.96 1.18
N GLY A 543 33.56 -5.31 1.53
CA GLY A 543 33.39 -3.86 1.46
C GLY A 543 33.05 -3.28 0.07
N LYS A 544 33.04 -4.08 -0.98
CA LYS A 544 32.67 -3.69 -2.35
C LYS A 544 31.21 -4.06 -2.64
N LEU A 545 30.52 -3.27 -3.46
CA LEU A 545 29.21 -3.63 -4.02
C LEU A 545 29.37 -4.82 -4.99
N VAL A 546 28.43 -5.77 -4.95
CA VAL A 546 28.41 -6.96 -5.80
C VAL A 546 27.07 -7.13 -6.49
#